data_eb052c64720b52171d7dba7ccf12fa36
#
_entry.id   eb052c64720b52171d7dba7ccf12fa36
#
_cell.length_a   1.000
_cell.length_b   1.000
_cell.length_c   1.000
_cell.angle_alpha   90.00
_cell.angle_beta   90.00
_cell.angle_gamma   90.00
#
_symmetry.space_group_name_H-M   'P 1'
#
loop_
_entity.id
_entity.type
_entity.pdbx_description
1 polymer ?
#
loop_
_entity_poly.entity_id
_entity_poly.type
_entity_poly.pdbx_seq_one_letter_code
_entity_poly.pdbx_strand_id
1 'polypeptide(L)'
;MSSSDAERYVTGVRTEVTIARVRADVAALHAELVRNGLVVWTGGNVSGRVPGADLFVIKPSGVSYDELAPENMILCDLDGNVVPGTPGSERSPSSDTAAHAYVYRHMPEVGGVVHTHSDYAVAWAARGEEIPCVITAMADEFGGPIPVGPFAIIGDDSIGRGIVETLSGHRSRAVLMQNHGPFTIGATAKDAVKAAVMLEDVARTVHIARQGGELIPIPQEAIDSLYGRYQNVYGQTTDDRR
;
A
#
# COMPACT_ATOMS: atom_id res chain seq x y z
N MET A 1 -38.21 -16.44 -11.80
CA MET A 1 -36.74 -16.16 -11.81
C MET A 1 -36.07 -17.48 -12.09
N SER A 2 -35.23 -17.58 -13.14
CA SER A 2 -34.51 -18.81 -13.44
C SER A 2 -33.39 -19.03 -12.36
N SER A 3 -32.89 -20.26 -12.24
CA SER A 3 -31.74 -20.54 -11.34
C SER A 3 -30.53 -19.64 -11.66
N SER A 4 -30.24 -19.41 -12.94
CA SER A 4 -29.18 -18.51 -13.40
C SER A 4 -29.39 -17.03 -13.08
N ASP A 5 -30.68 -16.58 -13.00
CA ASP A 5 -30.98 -15.20 -12.60
C ASP A 5 -30.81 -15.02 -11.08
N ALA A 6 -31.19 -16.03 -10.31
CA ALA A 6 -31.01 -16.04 -8.87
C ALA A 6 -29.50 -16.04 -8.49
N GLU A 7 -28.68 -16.83 -9.17
CA GLU A 7 -27.22 -16.88 -8.95
C GLU A 7 -26.56 -15.53 -9.31
N ARG A 8 -26.93 -14.92 -10.45
CA ARG A 8 -26.44 -13.58 -10.84
C ARG A 8 -26.84 -12.51 -9.84
N TYR A 9 -28.08 -12.53 -9.36
CA TYR A 9 -28.57 -11.59 -8.36
C TYR A 9 -27.78 -11.74 -7.05
N VAL A 10 -27.59 -12.96 -6.53
CA VAL A 10 -26.84 -13.21 -5.30
C VAL A 10 -25.38 -12.79 -5.44
N THR A 11 -24.75 -13.04 -6.58
CA THR A 11 -23.37 -12.62 -6.86
C THR A 11 -23.27 -11.10 -6.89
N GLY A 12 -24.22 -10.41 -7.55
CA GLY A 12 -24.28 -8.94 -7.58
C GLY A 12 -24.39 -8.33 -6.18
N VAL A 13 -25.32 -8.84 -5.36
CA VAL A 13 -25.50 -8.37 -3.97
C VAL A 13 -24.23 -8.60 -3.12
N ARG A 14 -23.58 -9.74 -3.26
CA ARG A 14 -22.32 -10.03 -2.55
C ARG A 14 -21.22 -9.06 -2.93
N THR A 15 -21.11 -8.73 -4.21
CA THR A 15 -20.10 -7.80 -4.70
C THR A 15 -20.36 -6.39 -4.16
N GLU A 16 -21.59 -5.91 -4.16
CA GLU A 16 -21.94 -4.60 -3.60
C GLU A 16 -21.63 -4.50 -2.10
N VAL A 17 -21.97 -5.51 -1.30
CA VAL A 17 -21.63 -5.57 0.13
C VAL A 17 -20.11 -5.55 0.35
N THR A 18 -19.36 -6.26 -0.50
CA THR A 18 -17.90 -6.28 -0.43
C THR A 18 -17.31 -4.91 -0.78
N ILE A 19 -17.82 -4.25 -1.82
CA ILE A 19 -17.41 -2.88 -2.19
C ILE A 19 -17.68 -1.91 -1.05
N ALA A 20 -18.86 -1.95 -0.44
CA ALA A 20 -19.20 -1.08 0.67
C ALA A 20 -18.24 -1.25 1.85
N ARG A 21 -17.87 -2.49 2.18
CA ARG A 21 -16.89 -2.79 3.22
C ARG A 21 -15.50 -2.25 2.86
N VAL A 22 -15.00 -2.49 1.64
CA VAL A 22 -13.70 -1.98 1.21
C VAL A 22 -13.66 -0.46 1.23
N ARG A 23 -14.75 0.23 0.86
CA ARG A 23 -14.86 1.69 0.98
C ARG A 23 -14.71 2.16 2.44
N ALA A 24 -15.40 1.51 3.35
CA ALA A 24 -15.32 1.83 4.78
C ALA A 24 -13.91 1.59 5.34
N ASP A 25 -13.31 0.45 5.00
CA ASP A 25 -11.96 0.10 5.44
C ASP A 25 -10.91 1.08 4.90
N VAL A 26 -10.97 1.40 3.60
CA VAL A 26 -10.04 2.34 2.96
C VAL A 26 -10.19 3.75 3.53
N ALA A 27 -11.42 4.24 3.72
CA ALA A 27 -11.66 5.54 4.34
C ALA A 27 -11.08 5.60 5.77
N ALA A 28 -11.34 4.59 6.59
CA ALA A 28 -10.83 4.52 7.97
C ALA A 28 -9.29 4.45 8.03
N LEU A 29 -8.66 3.71 7.11
CA LEU A 29 -7.21 3.54 7.06
C LEU A 29 -6.46 4.82 6.73
N HIS A 30 -7.07 5.78 6.04
CA HIS A 30 -6.47 7.09 5.79
C HIS A 30 -6.18 7.86 7.10
N ALA A 31 -6.97 7.65 8.16
CA ALA A 31 -6.70 8.25 9.46
C ALA A 31 -5.38 7.76 10.09
N GLU A 32 -4.94 6.53 9.75
CA GLU A 32 -3.65 6.03 10.22
C GLU A 32 -2.48 6.78 9.59
N LEU A 33 -2.59 7.22 8.33
CA LEU A 33 -1.55 8.01 7.68
C LEU A 33 -1.35 9.35 8.40
N VAL A 34 -2.45 10.02 8.76
CA VAL A 34 -2.43 11.28 9.51
C VAL A 34 -1.89 11.06 10.93
N ARG A 35 -2.40 10.04 11.64
CA ARG A 35 -2.00 9.73 13.01
C ARG A 35 -0.50 9.47 13.14
N ASN A 36 0.10 8.84 12.12
CA ASN A 36 1.53 8.51 12.11
C ASN A 36 2.39 9.56 11.39
N GLY A 37 1.83 10.70 10.98
CA GLY A 37 2.59 11.78 10.34
C GLY A 37 3.17 11.42 8.97
N LEU A 38 2.50 10.54 8.22
CA LEU A 38 3.01 10.02 6.95
C LEU A 38 2.62 10.89 5.75
N VAL A 39 1.76 11.87 5.95
CA VAL A 39 1.18 12.69 4.88
C VAL A 39 1.08 14.15 5.28
N VAL A 40 1.14 15.02 4.29
CA VAL A 40 0.98 16.47 4.45
C VAL A 40 -0.15 16.94 3.51
N TRP A 41 -1.06 17.76 4.07
CA TRP A 41 -2.20 18.32 3.33
C TRP A 41 -3.07 17.22 2.74
N THR A 42 -3.25 17.16 1.41
CA THR A 42 -4.04 16.15 0.71
C THR A 42 -3.18 15.09 0.01
N GLY A 43 -1.86 15.16 0.14
CA GLY A 43 -0.90 14.24 -0.49
C GLY A 43 -0.99 12.83 0.11
N GLY A 44 -0.59 11.85 -0.69
CA GLY A 44 -0.68 10.45 -0.30
C GLY A 44 -2.08 9.84 -0.42
N ASN A 45 -2.15 8.53 -0.41
CA ASN A 45 -3.40 7.78 -0.56
C ASN A 45 -3.27 6.32 -0.14
N VAL A 46 -4.42 5.72 0.10
CA VAL A 46 -4.61 4.28 0.33
C VAL A 46 -5.57 3.76 -0.71
N SER A 47 -5.31 2.59 -1.26
CA SER A 47 -6.31 1.84 -2.02
C SER A 47 -6.46 0.42 -1.52
N GLY A 48 -7.60 -0.20 -1.81
CA GLY A 48 -7.91 -1.59 -1.49
C GLY A 48 -8.58 -2.30 -2.65
N ARG A 49 -8.06 -3.47 -3.05
CA ARG A 49 -8.68 -4.35 -4.04
C ARG A 49 -10.01 -4.87 -3.50
N VAL A 50 -11.00 -4.98 -4.36
CA VAL A 50 -12.28 -5.64 -4.03
C VAL A 50 -12.09 -7.15 -4.22
N PRO A 51 -12.17 -7.97 -3.16
CA PRO A 51 -12.02 -9.41 -3.27
C PRO A 51 -13.04 -10.03 -4.22
N GLY A 52 -12.56 -10.83 -5.17
CA GLY A 52 -13.40 -11.55 -6.14
C GLY A 52 -13.93 -10.69 -7.30
N ALA A 53 -13.41 -9.47 -7.46
CA ALA A 53 -13.74 -8.59 -8.57
C ALA A 53 -12.49 -7.88 -9.11
N ASP A 54 -12.51 -7.54 -10.39
CA ASP A 54 -11.46 -6.75 -11.04
C ASP A 54 -11.67 -5.24 -10.78
N LEU A 55 -11.78 -4.89 -9.50
CA LEU A 55 -12.09 -3.56 -9.00
C LEU A 55 -11.21 -3.23 -7.80
N PHE A 56 -10.99 -1.94 -7.58
CA PHE A 56 -10.38 -1.42 -6.34
C PHE A 56 -11.01 -0.08 -5.94
N VAL A 57 -10.85 0.26 -4.66
CA VAL A 57 -11.31 1.53 -4.09
C VAL A 57 -10.09 2.39 -3.77
N ILE A 58 -10.16 3.68 -4.09
CA ILE A 58 -9.08 4.64 -3.86
C ILE A 58 -9.63 6.00 -3.38
N LYS A 59 -8.75 6.80 -2.75
CA LYS A 59 -9.01 8.17 -2.30
C LYS A 59 -9.34 9.11 -3.48
N PRO A 60 -10.32 10.01 -3.34
CA PRO A 60 -10.51 11.11 -4.27
C PRO A 60 -9.34 12.10 -4.22
N SER A 61 -9.01 12.71 -5.37
CA SER A 61 -7.98 13.72 -5.49
C SER A 61 -8.38 15.02 -4.76
N GLY A 62 -7.43 15.64 -4.06
CA GLY A 62 -7.61 16.98 -3.48
C GLY A 62 -8.60 17.09 -2.33
N VAL A 63 -9.16 15.98 -1.84
CA VAL A 63 -10.07 15.96 -0.67
C VAL A 63 -9.25 15.86 0.60
N SER A 64 -9.55 16.70 1.59
CA SER A 64 -8.87 16.71 2.87
C SER A 64 -9.15 15.43 3.65
N TYR A 65 -8.23 15.04 4.52
CA TYR A 65 -8.35 13.80 5.29
C TYR A 65 -9.55 13.78 6.23
N ASP A 66 -9.95 14.95 6.75
CA ASP A 66 -11.11 15.11 7.66
C ASP A 66 -12.46 14.97 6.94
N GLU A 67 -12.46 15.11 5.60
CA GLU A 67 -13.65 14.97 4.77
C GLU A 67 -13.78 13.59 4.13
N LEU A 68 -12.80 12.69 4.34
CA LEU A 68 -12.83 11.35 3.78
C LEU A 68 -13.90 10.50 4.48
N ALA A 69 -14.80 9.94 3.68
CA ALA A 69 -15.88 9.08 4.12
C ALA A 69 -16.09 7.93 3.10
N PRO A 70 -16.69 6.81 3.50
CA PRO A 70 -16.96 5.70 2.57
C PRO A 70 -17.67 6.12 1.29
N GLU A 71 -18.55 7.12 1.38
CA GLU A 71 -19.39 7.62 0.28
C GLU A 71 -18.60 8.39 -0.77
N ASN A 72 -17.45 8.96 -0.41
CA ASN A 72 -16.63 9.71 -1.35
C ASN A 72 -15.39 8.96 -1.84
N MET A 73 -15.12 7.74 -1.33
CA MET A 73 -14.12 6.86 -1.90
C MET A 73 -14.52 6.43 -3.32
N ILE A 74 -13.58 6.39 -4.23
CA ILE A 74 -13.84 6.13 -5.64
C ILE A 74 -13.60 4.67 -5.97
N LEU A 75 -14.56 4.05 -6.68
CA LEU A 75 -14.43 2.72 -7.23
C LEU A 75 -13.86 2.80 -8.64
N CYS A 76 -12.77 2.09 -8.89
CA CYS A 76 -12.11 1.99 -10.19
C CYS A 76 -12.02 0.54 -10.65
N ASP A 77 -12.00 0.34 -11.98
CA ASP A 77 -11.58 -0.92 -12.57
C ASP A 77 -10.03 -1.04 -12.55
N LEU A 78 -9.50 -2.21 -12.92
CA LEU A 78 -8.06 -2.43 -12.93
C LEU A 78 -7.31 -1.69 -14.05
N ASP A 79 -8.02 -1.02 -14.96
CA ASP A 79 -7.43 -0.09 -15.92
C ASP A 79 -7.33 1.35 -15.38
N GLY A 80 -7.86 1.57 -14.16
CA GLY A 80 -7.86 2.87 -13.50
C GLY A 80 -9.04 3.75 -13.88
N ASN A 81 -10.02 3.24 -14.62
CA ASN A 81 -11.22 4.00 -14.97
C ASN A 81 -12.20 4.00 -13.81
N VAL A 82 -12.79 5.15 -13.55
CA VAL A 82 -13.87 5.29 -12.55
C VAL A 82 -15.10 4.51 -13.01
N VAL A 83 -15.67 3.70 -12.12
CA VAL A 83 -16.91 2.99 -12.37
C VAL A 83 -18.09 3.97 -12.26
N PRO A 84 -18.78 4.29 -13.37
CA PRO A 84 -19.82 5.31 -13.37
C PRO A 84 -21.06 4.89 -12.58
N GLY A 85 -21.77 5.87 -12.01
CA GLY A 85 -23.00 5.62 -11.25
C GLY A 85 -22.79 5.04 -9.86
N THR A 86 -21.53 4.91 -9.40
CA THR A 86 -21.22 4.52 -8.04
C THR A 86 -20.98 5.74 -7.14
N PRO A 87 -21.15 5.63 -5.81
CA PRO A 87 -20.83 6.73 -4.89
C PRO A 87 -19.42 7.28 -5.13
N GLY A 88 -19.25 8.59 -5.17
CA GLY A 88 -17.99 9.27 -5.41
C GLY A 88 -17.55 9.35 -6.87
N SER A 89 -18.28 8.73 -7.81
CA SER A 89 -17.91 8.70 -9.24
C SER A 89 -17.96 10.06 -9.94
N GLU A 90 -18.53 11.06 -9.33
CA GLU A 90 -18.54 12.46 -9.78
C GLU A 90 -17.20 13.18 -9.51
N ARG A 91 -16.31 12.59 -8.73
CA ARG A 91 -15.01 13.14 -8.33
C ARG A 91 -13.88 12.53 -9.16
N SER A 92 -12.79 13.26 -9.27
CA SER A 92 -11.55 12.71 -9.83
C SER A 92 -10.87 11.79 -8.82
N PRO A 93 -10.40 10.60 -9.21
CA PRO A 93 -9.62 9.74 -8.34
C PRO A 93 -8.21 10.33 -8.11
N SER A 94 -7.48 9.78 -7.14
CA SER A 94 -6.09 10.15 -6.88
C SER A 94 -5.26 10.14 -8.16
N SER A 95 -4.31 11.05 -8.26
CA SER A 95 -3.32 11.10 -9.35
C SER A 95 -2.49 9.82 -9.49
N ASP A 96 -2.40 9.01 -8.42
CA ASP A 96 -1.68 7.73 -8.41
C ASP A 96 -2.53 6.54 -8.86
N THR A 97 -3.77 6.76 -9.28
CA THR A 97 -4.70 5.69 -9.65
C THR A 97 -4.13 4.77 -10.73
N ALA A 98 -3.47 5.31 -11.75
CA ALA A 98 -2.83 4.50 -12.79
C ALA A 98 -1.72 3.59 -12.23
N ALA A 99 -0.91 4.10 -11.28
CA ALA A 99 0.13 3.33 -10.61
C ALA A 99 -0.46 2.18 -9.78
N HIS A 100 -1.50 2.45 -8.98
CA HIS A 100 -2.18 1.43 -8.19
C HIS A 100 -2.85 0.36 -9.07
N ALA A 101 -3.53 0.78 -10.13
CA ALA A 101 -4.14 -0.12 -11.11
C ALA A 101 -3.10 -1.05 -11.74
N TYR A 102 -1.94 -0.51 -12.14
CA TYR A 102 -0.85 -1.29 -12.70
C TYR A 102 -0.35 -2.36 -11.72
N VAL A 103 -0.12 -1.99 -10.45
CA VAL A 103 0.27 -2.95 -9.40
C VAL A 103 -0.78 -4.05 -9.26
N TYR A 104 -2.06 -3.72 -9.18
CA TYR A 104 -3.12 -4.72 -9.07
C TYR A 104 -3.22 -5.66 -10.27
N ARG A 105 -2.96 -5.20 -11.49
CA ARG A 105 -2.94 -6.05 -12.69
C ARG A 105 -1.79 -7.04 -12.69
N HIS A 106 -0.61 -6.64 -12.24
CA HIS A 106 0.62 -7.41 -12.40
C HIS A 106 1.06 -8.17 -11.13
N MET A 107 0.44 -7.85 -9.97
CA MET A 107 0.67 -8.50 -8.68
C MET A 107 -0.69 -8.93 -8.08
N PRO A 108 -1.26 -10.05 -8.55
CA PRO A 108 -2.60 -10.49 -8.15
C PRO A 108 -2.73 -10.82 -6.65
N GLU A 109 -1.62 -11.11 -5.98
CA GLU A 109 -1.55 -11.32 -4.53
C GLU A 109 -1.69 -10.04 -3.72
N VAL A 110 -1.52 -8.87 -4.34
CA VAL A 110 -1.63 -7.57 -3.67
C VAL A 110 -3.10 -7.17 -3.53
N GLY A 111 -3.52 -6.98 -2.29
CA GLY A 111 -4.86 -6.51 -1.94
C GLY A 111 -4.92 -5.07 -1.45
N GLY A 112 -3.75 -4.43 -1.21
CA GLY A 112 -3.66 -3.03 -0.83
C GLY A 112 -2.39 -2.35 -1.31
N VAL A 113 -2.50 -1.07 -1.69
CA VAL A 113 -1.38 -0.21 -2.07
C VAL A 113 -1.50 1.11 -1.33
N VAL A 114 -0.39 1.62 -0.82
CA VAL A 114 -0.31 2.91 -0.12
C VAL A 114 0.83 3.73 -0.70
N HIS A 115 0.56 5.01 -0.92
CA HIS A 115 1.57 6.01 -1.23
C HIS A 115 1.60 7.07 -0.13
N THR A 116 2.79 7.46 0.30
CA THR A 116 2.98 8.52 1.30
C THR A 116 4.08 9.49 0.89
N HIS A 117 4.12 10.65 1.56
CA HIS A 117 5.20 11.62 1.46
C HIS A 117 5.89 11.80 2.82
N SER A 118 6.07 10.71 3.53
CA SER A 118 6.68 10.69 4.85
C SER A 118 8.16 11.10 4.81
N ASP A 119 8.58 11.95 5.74
CA ASP A 119 9.80 12.76 5.66
C ASP A 119 11.08 11.95 5.45
N TYR A 120 11.28 10.91 6.28
CA TYR A 120 12.52 10.13 6.23
C TYR A 120 12.57 9.21 5.01
N ALA A 121 11.46 8.56 4.66
CA ALA A 121 11.41 7.73 3.46
C ALA A 121 11.61 8.56 2.19
N VAL A 122 11.01 9.77 2.11
CA VAL A 122 11.24 10.71 1.00
C VAL A 122 12.70 11.18 0.96
N ALA A 123 13.32 11.45 2.12
CA ALA A 123 14.73 11.84 2.17
C ALA A 123 15.66 10.74 1.60
N TRP A 124 15.38 9.46 1.88
CA TRP A 124 16.09 8.34 1.25
C TRP A 124 15.81 8.23 -0.25
N ALA A 125 14.54 8.38 -0.66
CA ALA A 125 14.16 8.39 -2.08
C ALA A 125 14.84 9.50 -2.87
N ALA A 126 14.96 10.71 -2.29
CA ALA A 126 15.64 11.85 -2.89
C ALA A 126 17.15 11.65 -3.06
N ARG A 127 17.75 10.78 -2.25
CA ARG A 127 19.16 10.39 -2.37
C ARG A 127 19.37 9.26 -3.38
N GLY A 128 18.30 8.58 -3.81
CA GLY A 128 18.41 7.41 -4.66
C GLY A 128 19.16 6.24 -3.99
N GLU A 129 19.10 6.15 -2.66
CA GLU A 129 19.77 5.14 -1.85
C GLU A 129 18.77 4.19 -1.22
N GLU A 130 19.04 2.89 -1.27
CA GLU A 130 18.27 1.90 -0.50
C GLU A 130 18.48 2.09 1.01
N ILE A 131 17.48 1.70 1.82
CA ILE A 131 17.64 1.66 3.26
C ILE A 131 18.25 0.31 3.64
N PRO A 132 19.48 0.26 4.18
CA PRO A 132 20.14 -1.00 4.52
C PRO A 132 19.47 -1.67 5.72
N CYS A 133 19.40 -3.00 5.71
CA CYS A 133 18.81 -3.78 6.80
C CYS A 133 19.82 -3.91 7.97
N VAL A 134 19.67 -3.03 8.96
CA VAL A 134 20.59 -2.96 10.12
C VAL A 134 19.84 -3.02 11.45
N ILE A 135 18.54 -3.15 11.45
CA ILE A 135 17.71 -3.30 12.65
C ILE A 135 16.69 -4.44 12.48
N THR A 136 16.40 -5.14 13.57
CA THR A 136 15.55 -6.35 13.53
C THR A 136 14.14 -6.07 13.02
N ALA A 137 13.58 -4.88 13.29
CA ALA A 137 12.27 -4.48 12.77
C ALA A 137 12.22 -4.47 11.24
N MET A 138 13.33 -4.14 10.56
CA MET A 138 13.41 -4.24 9.09
C MET A 138 13.46 -5.70 8.64
N ALA A 139 14.28 -6.52 9.31
CA ALA A 139 14.36 -7.93 9.00
C ALA A 139 13.00 -8.62 9.17
N ASP A 140 12.27 -8.31 10.25
CA ASP A 140 10.94 -8.84 10.54
C ASP A 140 9.91 -8.47 9.44
N GLU A 141 9.75 -7.18 9.16
CA GLU A 141 8.68 -6.70 8.28
C GLU A 141 9.03 -6.81 6.79
N PHE A 142 10.27 -6.49 6.42
CA PHE A 142 10.69 -6.36 5.01
C PHE A 142 11.61 -7.49 4.52
N GLY A 143 12.17 -8.28 5.42
CA GLY A 143 13.02 -9.42 5.09
C GLY A 143 14.36 -9.03 4.43
N GLY A 144 14.79 -7.77 4.59
CA GLY A 144 16.01 -7.25 3.99
C GLY A 144 15.99 -5.73 3.83
N PRO A 145 16.86 -5.18 2.96
CA PRO A 145 16.89 -3.76 2.65
C PRO A 145 15.61 -3.32 1.93
N ILE A 146 15.31 -2.03 1.98
CA ILE A 146 14.20 -1.44 1.24
C ILE A 146 14.75 -0.84 -0.05
N PRO A 147 14.34 -1.37 -1.22
CA PRO A 147 14.92 -1.01 -2.51
C PRO A 147 14.46 0.36 -3.01
N VAL A 148 15.23 0.92 -3.96
CA VAL A 148 14.88 2.11 -4.71
C VAL A 148 14.40 1.71 -6.11
N GLY A 149 13.23 2.19 -6.48
CA GLY A 149 12.70 2.10 -7.84
C GLY A 149 13.12 3.31 -8.69
N PRO A 150 12.91 3.24 -10.01
CA PRO A 150 13.30 4.31 -10.92
C PRO A 150 12.55 5.63 -10.66
N PHE A 151 13.13 6.74 -11.12
CA PHE A 151 12.39 8.00 -11.25
C PHE A 151 11.32 7.86 -12.34
N ALA A 152 10.10 8.25 -12.01
CA ALA A 152 8.98 8.24 -12.94
C ALA A 152 8.10 9.47 -12.71
N ILE A 153 7.51 10.00 -13.78
CA ILE A 153 6.59 11.15 -13.73
C ILE A 153 5.18 10.63 -13.47
N ILE A 154 4.45 11.32 -12.60
CA ILE A 154 3.06 11.02 -12.31
C ILE A 154 2.16 11.31 -13.52
N GLY A 155 1.10 10.52 -13.72
CA GLY A 155 0.07 10.74 -14.73
C GLY A 155 -0.18 9.58 -15.69
N ASP A 156 0.74 8.59 -15.70
CA ASP A 156 0.57 7.33 -16.43
C ASP A 156 0.92 6.13 -15.55
N ASP A 157 1.15 4.96 -16.15
CA ASP A 157 1.48 3.72 -15.43
C ASP A 157 2.98 3.57 -15.10
N SER A 158 3.83 4.54 -15.41
CA SER A 158 5.29 4.46 -15.25
C SER A 158 5.71 4.19 -13.81
N ILE A 159 5.06 4.85 -12.84
CA ILE A 159 5.31 4.61 -11.41
C ILE A 159 4.94 3.17 -11.05
N GLY A 160 3.76 2.71 -11.46
CA GLY A 160 3.29 1.35 -11.20
C GLY A 160 4.21 0.28 -11.78
N ARG A 161 4.71 0.51 -12.99
CA ARG A 161 5.70 -0.34 -13.64
C ARG A 161 7.00 -0.41 -12.83
N GLY A 162 7.53 0.72 -12.42
CA GLY A 162 8.72 0.79 -11.58
C GLY A 162 8.55 0.07 -10.23
N ILE A 163 7.36 0.18 -9.60
CA ILE A 163 7.03 -0.56 -8.38
C ILE A 163 7.07 -2.07 -8.64
N VAL A 164 6.38 -2.55 -9.67
CA VAL A 164 6.29 -3.98 -10.01
C VAL A 164 7.67 -4.53 -10.37
N GLU A 165 8.43 -3.85 -11.22
CA GLU A 165 9.78 -4.27 -11.62
C GLU A 165 10.72 -4.37 -10.41
N THR A 166 10.61 -3.45 -9.45
CA THR A 166 11.46 -3.43 -8.26
C THR A 166 11.06 -4.48 -7.23
N LEU A 167 9.76 -4.70 -7.03
CA LEU A 167 9.26 -5.59 -5.98
C LEU A 167 9.01 -7.03 -6.43
N SER A 168 8.96 -7.30 -7.75
CA SER A 168 8.78 -8.67 -8.25
C SER A 168 9.91 -9.57 -7.80
N GLY A 169 9.58 -10.60 -7.02
CA GLY A 169 10.56 -11.53 -6.44
C GLY A 169 11.35 -10.96 -5.24
N HIS A 170 11.04 -9.73 -4.80
CA HIS A 170 11.65 -9.13 -3.62
C HIS A 170 10.79 -9.41 -2.36
N ARG A 171 11.43 -9.57 -1.20
CA ARG A 171 10.71 -9.77 0.08
C ARG A 171 10.08 -8.49 0.61
N SER A 172 10.70 -7.33 0.30
CA SER A 172 10.21 -6.03 0.77
C SER A 172 8.81 -5.76 0.24
N ARG A 173 7.96 -5.28 1.12
CA ARG A 173 6.64 -4.75 0.79
C ARG A 173 6.67 -3.23 0.57
N ALA A 174 7.86 -2.65 0.51
CA ALA A 174 8.09 -1.22 0.33
C ALA A 174 9.13 -0.97 -0.75
N VAL A 175 8.93 0.09 -1.52
CA VAL A 175 9.88 0.62 -2.50
C VAL A 175 9.91 2.14 -2.38
N LEU A 176 11.10 2.71 -2.50
CA LEU A 176 11.31 4.16 -2.59
C LEU A 176 11.38 4.54 -4.06
N MET A 177 10.37 5.20 -4.62
CA MET A 177 10.46 5.74 -5.98
C MET A 177 11.39 6.94 -5.96
N GLN A 178 12.47 6.89 -6.75
CA GLN A 178 13.52 7.92 -6.75
C GLN A 178 12.94 9.33 -6.95
N ASN A 179 13.38 10.29 -6.11
CA ASN A 179 12.95 11.69 -6.12
C ASN A 179 11.43 11.93 -5.96
N HIS A 180 10.67 10.90 -5.53
CA HIS A 180 9.23 11.02 -5.32
C HIS A 180 8.85 10.66 -3.88
N GLY A 181 8.81 9.38 -3.56
CA GLY A 181 8.42 8.92 -2.24
C GLY A 181 8.13 7.43 -2.20
N PRO A 182 7.75 6.91 -1.04
CA PRO A 182 7.53 5.50 -0.87
C PRO A 182 6.16 5.04 -1.39
N PHE A 183 6.15 3.81 -1.91
CA PHE A 183 4.97 3.00 -2.11
C PHE A 183 5.09 1.72 -1.30
N THR A 184 3.99 1.30 -0.68
CA THR A 184 3.94 0.03 0.04
C THR A 184 2.77 -0.81 -0.44
N ILE A 185 2.97 -2.14 -0.42
CA ILE A 185 2.00 -3.14 -0.84
C ILE A 185 1.69 -4.12 0.30
N GLY A 186 0.53 -4.74 0.26
CA GLY A 186 0.14 -5.75 1.23
C GLY A 186 -0.94 -6.68 0.71
N ALA A 187 -1.13 -7.81 1.38
CA ALA A 187 -2.23 -8.73 1.09
C ALA A 187 -3.61 -8.08 1.32
N THR A 188 -3.66 -7.05 2.17
CA THR A 188 -4.82 -6.19 2.42
C THR A 188 -4.38 -4.72 2.47
N ALA A 189 -5.32 -3.79 2.35
CA ALA A 189 -5.06 -2.37 2.54
C ALA A 189 -4.45 -2.08 3.94
N LYS A 190 -4.89 -2.81 4.98
CA LYS A 190 -4.35 -2.70 6.33
C LYS A 190 -2.88 -3.11 6.40
N ASP A 191 -2.50 -4.19 5.72
CA ASP A 191 -1.10 -4.64 5.69
C ASP A 191 -0.20 -3.64 4.96
N ALA A 192 -0.70 -3.03 3.88
CA ALA A 192 0.02 -1.99 3.16
C ALA A 192 0.21 -0.72 4.01
N VAL A 193 -0.81 -0.29 4.77
CA VAL A 193 -0.70 0.84 5.71
C VAL A 193 0.28 0.51 6.84
N LYS A 194 0.22 -0.70 7.42
CA LYS A 194 1.20 -1.15 8.41
C LYS A 194 2.63 -1.06 7.86
N ALA A 195 2.85 -1.54 6.64
CA ALA A 195 4.16 -1.45 5.99
C ALA A 195 4.62 0.02 5.82
N ALA A 196 3.70 0.95 5.49
CA ALA A 196 4.02 2.38 5.37
C ALA A 196 4.44 3.00 6.71
N VAL A 197 3.76 2.66 7.81
CA VAL A 197 4.11 3.11 9.16
C VAL A 197 5.48 2.56 9.57
N MET A 198 5.71 1.26 9.37
CA MET A 198 6.99 0.62 9.69
C MET A 198 8.14 1.16 8.83
N LEU A 199 7.88 1.44 7.56
CA LEU A 199 8.86 2.04 6.65
C LEU A 199 9.39 3.37 7.18
N GLU A 200 8.51 4.29 7.56
CA GLU A 200 8.93 5.60 8.05
C GLU A 200 9.70 5.50 9.36
N ASP A 201 9.28 4.61 10.28
CA ASP A 201 9.99 4.39 11.54
C ASP A 201 11.42 3.86 11.31
N VAL A 202 11.57 2.84 10.46
CA VAL A 202 12.91 2.29 10.17
C VAL A 202 13.76 3.25 9.34
N ALA A 203 13.17 3.99 8.39
CA ALA A 203 13.87 5.01 7.62
C ALA A 203 14.46 6.09 8.51
N ARG A 204 13.69 6.57 9.49
CA ARG A 204 14.13 7.53 10.51
C ARG A 204 15.23 6.95 11.38
N THR A 205 15.05 5.75 11.91
CA THR A 205 16.00 5.12 12.82
C THR A 205 17.36 4.89 12.13
N VAL A 206 17.36 4.36 10.91
CA VAL A 206 18.58 4.11 10.15
C VAL A 206 19.27 5.43 9.76
N HIS A 207 18.48 6.47 9.41
CA HIS A 207 19.02 7.81 9.12
C HIS A 207 19.76 8.39 10.33
N ILE A 208 19.17 8.31 11.53
CA ILE A 208 19.79 8.80 12.78
C ILE A 208 21.03 7.99 13.10
N ALA A 209 20.97 6.66 13.02
CA ALA A 209 22.11 5.78 13.31
C ALA A 209 23.32 6.08 12.40
N ARG A 210 23.07 6.33 11.11
CA ARG A 210 24.10 6.64 10.12
C ARG A 210 24.87 7.93 10.43
N GLN A 211 24.23 8.90 11.12
CA GLN A 211 24.92 10.12 11.54
C GLN A 211 26.00 9.89 12.59
N GLY A 212 25.89 8.79 13.34
CA GLY A 212 26.86 8.39 14.38
C GLY A 212 28.07 7.61 13.87
N GLY A 213 28.11 7.25 12.58
CA GLY A 213 29.19 6.47 12.00
C GLY A 213 28.73 5.32 11.12
N GLU A 214 29.60 4.32 10.94
CA GLU A 214 29.29 3.14 10.13
C GLU A 214 28.19 2.28 10.79
N LEU A 215 27.30 1.78 9.95
CA LEU A 215 26.22 0.89 10.38
C LEU A 215 26.74 -0.55 10.47
N ILE A 216 26.30 -1.29 11.48
CA ILE A 216 26.63 -2.72 11.64
C ILE A 216 25.55 -3.53 10.94
N PRO A 217 25.86 -4.27 9.87
CA PRO A 217 24.88 -5.07 9.15
C PRO A 217 24.41 -6.27 9.98
N ILE A 218 23.14 -6.65 9.83
CA ILE A 218 22.62 -7.91 10.34
C ILE A 218 23.05 -9.03 9.38
N PRO A 219 23.58 -10.15 9.89
CA PRO A 219 23.94 -11.30 9.04
C PRO A 219 22.69 -11.84 8.31
N GLN A 220 22.85 -12.26 7.04
CA GLN A 220 21.74 -12.71 6.20
C GLN A 220 20.93 -13.86 6.84
N GLU A 221 21.60 -14.80 7.49
CA GLU A 221 20.94 -15.92 8.20
C GLU A 221 20.02 -15.43 9.32
N ALA A 222 20.41 -14.37 10.02
CA ALA A 222 19.59 -13.76 11.06
C ALA A 222 18.39 -13.03 10.46
N ILE A 223 18.57 -12.32 9.32
CA ILE A 223 17.46 -11.70 8.58
C ILE A 223 16.46 -12.77 8.16
N ASP A 224 16.92 -13.87 7.58
CA ASP A 224 16.07 -14.97 7.10
C ASP A 224 15.26 -15.59 8.25
N SER A 225 15.91 -15.81 9.40
CA SER A 225 15.25 -16.36 10.60
C SER A 225 14.21 -15.41 11.17
N LEU A 226 14.52 -14.11 11.28
CA LEU A 226 13.61 -13.09 11.79
C LEU A 226 12.39 -12.94 10.89
N TYR A 227 12.60 -12.82 9.58
CA TYR A 227 11.53 -12.74 8.60
C TYR A 227 10.61 -13.95 8.65
N GLY A 228 11.18 -15.17 8.60
CA GLY A 228 10.41 -16.40 8.65
C GLY A 228 9.57 -16.52 9.94
N ARG A 229 10.13 -16.15 11.09
CA ARG A 229 9.40 -16.14 12.36
C ARG A 229 8.28 -15.11 12.36
N TYR A 230 8.53 -13.91 11.88
CA TYR A 230 7.56 -12.84 11.88
C TYR A 230 6.35 -13.14 10.98
N GLN A 231 6.59 -13.70 9.79
CA GLN A 231 5.52 -14.04 8.87
C GLN A 231 4.63 -15.21 9.36
N ASN A 232 5.16 -16.10 10.21
CA ASN A 232 4.47 -17.35 10.54
C ASN A 232 4.05 -17.48 12.01
N VAL A 233 4.69 -16.76 12.94
CA VAL A 233 4.53 -17.00 14.39
C VAL A 233 4.16 -15.72 15.16
N TYR A 234 4.43 -14.54 14.58
CA TYR A 234 4.21 -13.27 15.27
C TYR A 234 2.74 -12.84 15.24
N GLY A 235 2.28 -12.34 16.39
CA GLY A 235 0.93 -11.81 16.57
C GLY A 235 -0.01 -12.75 17.32
N GLN A 236 -1.27 -12.31 17.46
CA GLN A 236 -2.32 -13.15 18.06
C GLN A 236 -2.68 -14.26 17.07
N THR A 237 -2.54 -15.51 17.48
CA THR A 237 -3.13 -16.62 16.75
C THR A 237 -4.65 -16.48 16.89
N THR A 238 -5.32 -16.07 15.81
CA THR A 238 -6.77 -16.13 15.72
C THR A 238 -7.19 -17.58 15.65
N ASP A 239 -7.29 -18.21 16.81
CA ASP A 239 -7.97 -19.50 16.98
C ASP A 239 -9.48 -19.22 17.08
N ASP A 240 -10.04 -18.55 16.09
CA ASP A 240 -11.46 -18.35 15.88
C ASP A 240 -11.98 -19.34 14.83
N ARG A 241 -11.79 -20.61 15.10
CA ARG A 241 -12.59 -21.69 14.50
C ARG A 241 -13.28 -22.45 15.63
N ARG A 242 -14.35 -21.86 16.17
CA ARG A 242 -15.41 -22.59 16.84
C ARG A 242 -16.76 -22.10 16.38
#